data_6b4496e32667476c3364b31d17f4f3e2
#
_entry.id   6b4496e32667476c3364b31d17f4f3e2
#
_cell.length_a   1.000
_cell.length_b   1.000
_cell.length_c   1.000
_cell.angle_alpha   90.00
_cell.angle_beta   90.00
_cell.angle_gamma   90.00
#
_symmetry.space_group_name_H-M   'P 1'
#
loop_
_entity.id
_entity.type
_entity.pdbx_description
1 polymer ?
#
loop_
_entity_poly.entity_id
_entity_poly.type
_entity_poly.pdbx_seq_one_letter_code
_entity_poly.pdbx_strand_id
1 'polypeptide(L)'
;LLWDFDGTLADTGSDVWNSLTYAARRAGGAIDDLYMRDDANLADPMDEIMRHVIPYPGEAYLETFDEDVRVHYRTLNDFSRTRLYPGIQSMLNELKGHSVRNIIVTNKPEGALRRILGSKGWANLFDDWICPDSIPGREATKVEMIAEIVRRHGIAPRQCLYVGDTFSDIEAARTNGISCIAVTYGD
;
A
#
# COMPACT_ATOMS: atom_id res chain seq x y z
N LEU A 1 14.61 -10.05 -2.62
CA LEU A 1 14.12 -8.73 -2.97
C LEU A 1 13.06 -8.28 -1.96
N LEU A 2 13.06 -7.02 -1.61
CA LEU A 2 12.03 -6.37 -0.80
C LEU A 2 11.23 -5.45 -1.74
N TRP A 3 9.92 -5.50 -1.65
CA TRP A 3 9.03 -4.82 -2.56
C TRP A 3 8.02 -3.94 -1.81
N ASP A 4 7.87 -2.69 -2.21
CA ASP A 4 6.62 -2.01 -1.91
C ASP A 4 5.47 -2.63 -2.71
N PHE A 5 4.22 -2.36 -2.32
CA PHE A 5 3.06 -2.98 -2.95
C PHE A 5 2.30 -1.98 -3.84
N ASP A 6 1.79 -0.91 -3.26
CA ASP A 6 1.02 0.12 -3.95
C ASP A 6 1.95 0.95 -4.85
N GLY A 7 1.57 1.21 -6.09
CA GLY A 7 2.41 1.94 -7.05
C GLY A 7 3.64 1.18 -7.56
N THR A 8 4.03 0.09 -6.91
CA THR A 8 5.22 -0.70 -7.27
C THR A 8 4.87 -2.06 -7.85
N LEU A 9 4.20 -2.92 -7.10
CA LEU A 9 3.74 -4.23 -7.56
C LEU A 9 2.36 -4.17 -8.19
N ALA A 10 1.48 -3.35 -7.63
CA ALA A 10 0.08 -3.29 -8.01
C ALA A 10 -0.45 -1.86 -8.11
N ASP A 11 -1.29 -1.66 -9.12
CA ASP A 11 -2.19 -0.52 -9.21
C ASP A 11 -3.39 -0.78 -8.28
N THR A 12 -3.54 0.05 -7.28
CA THR A 12 -4.57 -0.05 -6.23
C THR A 12 -5.42 1.21 -6.09
N GLY A 13 -5.09 2.28 -6.78
CA GLY A 13 -5.71 3.61 -6.65
C GLY A 13 -7.24 3.57 -6.74
N SER A 14 -7.77 2.85 -7.73
CA SER A 14 -9.23 2.70 -7.90
C SER A 14 -9.95 2.10 -6.68
N ASP A 15 -9.32 1.19 -5.94
CA ASP A 15 -9.93 0.59 -4.74
C ASP A 15 -9.76 1.47 -3.51
N VAL A 16 -8.73 2.34 -3.47
CA VAL A 16 -8.62 3.40 -2.46
C VAL A 16 -9.74 4.43 -2.67
N TRP A 17 -9.92 4.92 -3.90
CA TRP A 17 -11.04 5.81 -4.26
C TRP A 17 -12.41 5.21 -3.91
N ASN A 18 -12.58 3.91 -4.07
CA ASN A 18 -13.82 3.23 -3.66
C ASN A 18 -14.10 3.39 -2.16
N SER A 19 -13.07 3.29 -1.32
CA SER A 19 -13.22 3.47 0.12
C SER A 19 -13.49 4.93 0.52
N LEU A 20 -12.84 5.87 -0.13
CA LEU A 20 -13.09 7.30 0.05
C LEU A 20 -14.52 7.68 -0.40
N THR A 21 -14.96 7.14 -1.55
CA THR A 21 -16.33 7.34 -2.06
C THR A 21 -17.38 6.77 -1.10
N TYR A 22 -17.10 5.62 -0.49
CA TYR A 22 -17.97 5.04 0.54
C TYR A 22 -18.14 6.00 1.72
N ALA A 23 -17.05 6.53 2.26
CA ALA A 23 -17.09 7.47 3.37
C ALA A 23 -17.82 8.78 2.99
N ALA A 24 -17.58 9.31 1.78
CA ALA A 24 -18.29 10.49 1.28
C ALA A 24 -19.80 10.29 1.21
N ARG A 25 -20.26 9.13 0.74
CA ARG A 25 -21.70 8.78 0.72
C ARG A 25 -22.30 8.69 2.11
N ARG A 26 -21.57 8.15 3.07
CA ARG A 26 -22.00 8.11 4.48
C ARG A 26 -22.07 9.50 5.10
N ALA A 27 -21.21 10.40 4.68
CA ALA A 27 -21.26 11.83 5.03
C ALA A 27 -22.40 12.61 4.32
N GLY A 28 -23.18 11.94 3.45
CA GLY A 28 -24.30 12.54 2.73
C GLY A 28 -23.88 13.28 1.46
N GLY A 29 -22.67 13.05 0.94
CA GLY A 29 -22.13 13.71 -0.24
C GLY A 29 -21.45 12.76 -1.23
N ALA A 30 -20.71 13.35 -2.16
CA ALA A 30 -19.85 12.66 -3.11
C ALA A 30 -18.54 13.45 -3.28
N ILE A 31 -17.44 12.76 -3.54
CA ILE A 31 -16.17 13.43 -3.86
C ILE A 31 -16.29 14.05 -5.26
N ASP A 32 -15.71 15.22 -5.44
CA ASP A 32 -15.65 15.90 -6.74
C ASP A 32 -14.99 15.00 -7.80
N ASP A 33 -15.69 14.78 -8.91
CA ASP A 33 -15.21 13.95 -10.02
C ASP A 33 -13.90 14.46 -10.64
N LEU A 34 -13.65 15.78 -10.62
CA LEU A 34 -12.41 16.35 -11.15
C LEU A 34 -11.23 16.05 -10.23
N TYR A 35 -11.46 16.10 -8.93
CA TYR A 35 -10.46 15.75 -7.94
C TYR A 35 -10.08 14.24 -8.00
N MET A 36 -11.05 13.36 -8.22
CA MET A 36 -10.83 11.91 -8.34
C MET A 36 -10.12 11.47 -9.63
N ARG A 37 -9.89 12.36 -10.60
CA ARG A 37 -9.21 12.01 -11.86
C ARG A 37 -7.70 11.91 -11.75
N ASP A 38 -7.15 12.48 -10.70
CA ASP A 38 -5.71 12.47 -10.45
C ASP A 38 -5.42 11.60 -9.23
N ASP A 39 -4.80 10.46 -9.45
CA ASP A 39 -4.47 9.52 -8.37
C ASP A 39 -3.39 10.09 -7.43
N ALA A 40 -2.63 11.12 -7.84
CA ALA A 40 -1.73 11.84 -6.95
C ALA A 40 -2.45 12.45 -5.74
N ASN A 41 -3.75 12.78 -5.87
CA ASN A 41 -4.57 13.29 -4.77
C ASN A 41 -4.85 12.22 -3.68
N LEU A 42 -4.57 10.95 -3.93
CA LEU A 42 -4.63 9.91 -2.89
C LEU A 42 -3.56 10.07 -1.80
N ALA A 43 -2.52 10.84 -2.09
CA ALA A 43 -1.47 11.19 -1.13
C ALA A 43 -1.83 12.39 -0.24
N ASP A 44 -2.93 13.10 -0.53
CA ASP A 44 -3.37 14.25 0.26
C ASP A 44 -3.80 13.83 1.67
N PRO A 45 -3.65 14.74 2.65
CA PRO A 45 -4.18 14.51 3.99
C PRO A 45 -5.71 14.29 3.98
N MET A 46 -6.21 13.48 4.90
CA MET A 46 -7.62 13.08 4.94
C MET A 46 -8.58 14.28 5.06
N ASP A 47 -8.18 15.34 5.76
CA ASP A 47 -8.95 16.57 5.87
C ASP A 47 -9.03 17.33 4.54
N GLU A 48 -7.97 17.31 3.74
CA GLU A 48 -8.00 17.88 2.39
C GLU A 48 -8.91 17.08 1.47
N ILE A 49 -8.79 15.76 1.45
CA ILE A 49 -9.68 14.89 0.67
C ILE A 49 -11.15 15.14 1.04
N MET A 50 -11.45 15.24 2.35
CA MET A 50 -12.82 15.51 2.82
C MET A 50 -13.36 16.87 2.38
N ARG A 51 -12.51 17.89 2.18
CA ARG A 51 -12.94 19.19 1.64
C ARG A 51 -13.49 19.11 0.22
N HIS A 52 -13.09 18.08 -0.52
CA HIS A 52 -13.63 17.80 -1.86
C HIS A 52 -14.92 16.98 -1.85
N VAL A 53 -15.49 16.68 -0.69
CA VAL A 53 -16.83 16.09 -0.57
C VAL A 53 -17.91 17.17 -0.74
N ILE A 54 -18.86 16.96 -1.66
CA ILE A 54 -19.93 17.90 -1.96
C ILE A 54 -21.29 17.27 -1.66
N PRO A 55 -22.12 17.86 -0.77
CA PRO A 55 -21.80 19.03 0.06
C PRO A 55 -20.72 18.72 1.12
N TYR A 56 -19.91 19.73 1.47
CA TYR A 56 -18.89 19.59 2.51
C TYR A 56 -19.51 19.24 3.87
N PRO A 57 -19.13 18.14 4.51
CA PRO A 57 -19.78 17.68 5.74
C PRO A 57 -19.38 18.48 6.99
N GLY A 58 -18.34 19.30 6.90
CA GLY A 58 -17.81 20.09 8.01
C GLY A 58 -16.68 19.39 8.77
N GLU A 59 -15.77 20.18 9.36
CA GLU A 59 -14.56 19.67 10.04
C GLU A 59 -14.88 18.72 11.20
N ALA A 60 -16.01 18.90 11.88
CA ALA A 60 -16.42 18.01 12.97
C ALA A 60 -16.67 16.55 12.51
N TYR A 61 -16.81 16.33 11.20
CA TYR A 61 -17.03 14.99 10.65
C TYR A 61 -15.72 14.24 10.31
N LEU A 62 -14.55 14.88 10.42
CA LEU A 62 -13.27 14.32 9.95
C LEU A 62 -12.95 12.97 10.58
N GLU A 63 -13.07 12.84 11.91
CA GLU A 63 -12.81 11.57 12.60
C GLU A 63 -13.73 10.45 12.11
N THR A 64 -15.00 10.76 11.87
CA THR A 64 -15.99 9.81 11.35
C THR A 64 -15.66 9.42 9.91
N PHE A 65 -15.27 10.41 9.09
CA PHE A 65 -14.88 10.19 7.70
C PHE A 65 -13.65 9.25 7.61
N ASP A 66 -12.60 9.54 8.37
CA ASP A 66 -11.39 8.71 8.43
C ASP A 66 -11.70 7.28 8.91
N GLU A 67 -12.55 7.14 9.93
CA GLU A 67 -12.95 5.81 10.42
C GLU A 67 -13.80 5.06 9.38
N ASP A 68 -14.73 5.72 8.69
CA ASP A 68 -15.52 5.11 7.61
C ASP A 68 -14.63 4.63 6.44
N VAL A 69 -13.62 5.42 6.05
CA VAL A 69 -12.61 5.01 5.05
C VAL A 69 -11.87 3.77 5.55
N ARG A 70 -11.37 3.82 6.78
CA ARG A 70 -10.57 2.76 7.39
C ARG A 70 -11.35 1.46 7.50
N VAL A 71 -12.59 1.53 7.99
CA VAL A 71 -13.47 0.36 8.11
C VAL A 71 -13.78 -0.22 6.74
N HIS A 72 -14.16 0.60 5.77
CA HIS A 72 -14.45 0.11 4.42
C HIS A 72 -13.21 -0.54 3.79
N TYR A 73 -12.08 0.14 3.82
CA TYR A 73 -10.84 -0.36 3.22
C TYR A 73 -10.38 -1.69 3.84
N ARG A 74 -10.45 -1.81 5.17
CA ARG A 74 -9.97 -3.00 5.89
C ARG A 74 -10.95 -4.17 5.86
N THR A 75 -12.26 -3.92 5.75
CA THR A 75 -13.28 -4.96 5.99
C THR A 75 -14.29 -5.17 4.87
N LEU A 76 -14.64 -4.15 4.09
CA LEU A 76 -15.71 -4.19 3.10
C LEU A 76 -15.22 -4.17 1.66
N ASN A 77 -14.10 -3.49 1.39
CA ASN A 77 -13.54 -3.38 0.05
C ASN A 77 -13.15 -4.77 -0.48
N ASP A 78 -13.63 -5.13 -1.67
CA ASP A 78 -13.35 -6.41 -2.32
C ASP A 78 -12.07 -6.41 -3.16
N PHE A 79 -11.44 -5.24 -3.32
CA PHE A 79 -10.25 -5.01 -4.11
C PHE A 79 -10.37 -5.54 -5.55
N SER A 80 -11.59 -5.48 -6.11
CA SER A 80 -11.89 -6.06 -7.42
C SER A 80 -11.13 -5.39 -8.56
N ARG A 81 -10.78 -4.10 -8.41
CA ARG A 81 -10.06 -3.31 -9.40
C ARG A 81 -8.54 -3.38 -9.29
N THR A 82 -8.00 -3.76 -8.14
CA THR A 82 -6.55 -3.94 -7.93
C THR A 82 -5.98 -4.92 -8.94
N ARG A 83 -4.88 -4.54 -9.61
CA ARG A 83 -4.18 -5.33 -10.63
C ARG A 83 -2.67 -5.24 -10.42
N LEU A 84 -1.95 -6.35 -10.65
CA LEU A 84 -0.49 -6.26 -10.80
C LEU A 84 -0.16 -5.45 -12.06
N TYR A 85 0.89 -4.64 -11.98
CA TYR A 85 1.42 -3.99 -13.18
C TYR A 85 1.87 -5.02 -14.21
N PRO A 86 1.84 -4.66 -15.52
CA PRO A 86 2.24 -5.57 -16.58
C PRO A 86 3.64 -6.15 -16.36
N GLY A 87 3.77 -7.48 -16.49
CA GLY A 87 5.05 -8.18 -16.33
C GLY A 87 5.42 -8.57 -14.90
N ILE A 88 4.84 -7.96 -13.86
CA ILE A 88 5.19 -8.24 -12.45
C ILE A 88 5.02 -9.72 -12.11
N GLN A 89 3.91 -10.34 -12.47
CA GLN A 89 3.67 -11.75 -12.14
C GLN A 89 4.71 -12.68 -12.78
N SER A 90 5.04 -12.46 -14.05
CA SER A 90 6.04 -13.28 -14.75
C SER A 90 7.45 -13.08 -14.15
N MET A 91 7.82 -11.85 -13.86
CA MET A 91 9.09 -11.52 -13.22
C MET A 91 9.22 -12.17 -11.83
N LEU A 92 8.19 -12.07 -10.97
CA LEU A 92 8.22 -12.70 -9.63
C LEU A 92 8.37 -14.23 -9.74
N ASN A 93 7.71 -14.87 -10.69
CA ASN A 93 7.85 -16.31 -10.94
C ASN A 93 9.26 -16.68 -11.42
N GLU A 94 9.86 -15.88 -12.31
CA GLU A 94 11.22 -16.07 -12.78
C GLU A 94 12.23 -15.93 -11.63
N LEU A 95 12.11 -14.87 -10.83
CA LEU A 95 12.94 -14.65 -9.64
C LEU A 95 12.87 -15.84 -8.67
N LYS A 96 11.66 -16.35 -8.44
CA LYS A 96 11.45 -17.53 -7.60
C LYS A 96 12.11 -18.78 -8.20
N GLY A 97 12.07 -18.95 -9.51
CA GLY A 97 12.77 -20.01 -10.23
C GLY A 97 14.29 -19.95 -10.04
N HIS A 98 14.85 -18.78 -9.82
CA HIS A 98 16.26 -18.55 -9.47
C HIS A 98 16.54 -18.53 -7.96
N SER A 99 15.62 -19.01 -7.13
CA SER A 99 15.73 -19.03 -5.66
C SER A 99 15.91 -17.64 -5.02
N VAL A 100 15.44 -16.60 -5.68
CA VAL A 100 15.37 -15.25 -5.12
C VAL A 100 14.08 -15.12 -4.30
N ARG A 101 14.23 -14.79 -3.02
CA ARG A 101 13.08 -14.53 -2.15
C ARG A 101 12.44 -13.20 -2.47
N ASN A 102 11.10 -13.19 -2.57
CA ASN A 102 10.29 -12.00 -2.80
C ASN A 102 9.47 -11.70 -1.53
N ILE A 103 9.72 -10.56 -0.90
CA ILE A 103 9.12 -10.18 0.38
C ILE A 103 8.47 -8.82 0.22
N ILE A 104 7.20 -8.68 0.62
CA ILE A 104 6.50 -7.39 0.59
C ILE A 104 6.80 -6.62 1.88
N VAL A 105 7.12 -5.33 1.74
CA VAL A 105 7.26 -4.36 2.83
C VAL A 105 6.45 -3.12 2.44
N THR A 106 5.25 -2.99 2.95
CA THR A 106 4.28 -1.99 2.50
C THR A 106 3.63 -1.23 3.66
N ASN A 107 3.22 0.01 3.42
CA ASN A 107 2.40 0.78 4.35
C ASN A 107 0.91 0.35 4.36
N LYS A 108 0.52 -0.57 3.48
CA LYS A 108 -0.82 -1.13 3.46
C LYS A 108 -1.11 -1.93 4.74
N PRO A 109 -2.30 -1.79 5.37
CA PRO A 109 -2.71 -2.62 6.50
C PRO A 109 -2.70 -4.11 6.16
N GLU A 110 -2.23 -4.95 7.08
CA GLU A 110 -2.06 -6.39 6.84
C GLU A 110 -3.38 -7.08 6.45
N GLY A 111 -4.49 -6.71 7.07
CA GLY A 111 -5.80 -7.27 6.72
C GLY A 111 -6.19 -7.01 5.26
N ALA A 112 -5.92 -5.81 4.73
CA ALA A 112 -6.15 -5.46 3.33
C ALA A 112 -5.22 -6.24 2.39
N LEU A 113 -3.92 -6.28 2.70
CA LEU A 113 -2.94 -7.02 1.91
C LEU A 113 -3.31 -8.51 1.81
N ARG A 114 -3.62 -9.17 2.93
CA ARG A 114 -4.03 -10.59 2.96
C ARG A 114 -5.26 -10.85 2.11
N ARG A 115 -6.24 -9.95 2.15
CA ARG A 115 -7.46 -10.09 1.33
C ARG A 115 -7.15 -9.98 -0.16
N ILE A 116 -6.31 -9.02 -0.55
CA ILE A 116 -5.87 -8.88 -1.95
C ILE A 116 -5.13 -10.14 -2.39
N LEU A 117 -4.09 -10.54 -1.66
CA LEU A 117 -3.28 -11.71 -2.01
C LEU A 117 -4.12 -12.99 -2.10
N GLY A 118 -5.07 -13.17 -1.18
CA GLY A 118 -5.97 -14.33 -1.17
C GLY A 118 -6.97 -14.32 -2.32
N SER A 119 -7.70 -13.20 -2.52
CA SER A 119 -8.73 -13.10 -3.56
C SER A 119 -8.18 -13.17 -4.99
N LYS A 120 -6.95 -12.68 -5.19
CA LYS A 120 -6.26 -12.69 -6.49
C LYS A 120 -5.40 -13.95 -6.73
N GLY A 121 -5.22 -14.80 -5.71
CA GLY A 121 -4.35 -15.96 -5.80
C GLY A 121 -2.85 -15.62 -5.88
N TRP A 122 -2.44 -14.45 -5.38
CA TRP A 122 -1.06 -13.97 -5.48
C TRP A 122 -0.18 -14.33 -4.28
N ALA A 123 -0.74 -14.91 -3.23
CA ALA A 123 0.00 -15.25 -2.02
C ALA A 123 1.25 -16.11 -2.31
N ASN A 124 1.15 -17.02 -3.27
CA ASN A 124 2.26 -17.90 -3.65
C ASN A 124 3.41 -17.22 -4.41
N LEU A 125 3.25 -15.94 -4.81
CA LEU A 125 4.32 -15.17 -5.45
C LEU A 125 5.35 -14.66 -4.45
N PHE A 126 5.00 -14.62 -3.16
CA PHE A 126 5.79 -14.02 -2.09
C PHE A 126 6.14 -15.03 -1.00
N ASP A 127 7.32 -14.86 -0.41
CA ASP A 127 7.83 -15.72 0.64
C ASP A 127 7.46 -15.21 2.04
N ASP A 128 7.25 -13.90 2.19
CA ASP A 128 6.82 -13.24 3.43
C ASP A 128 6.28 -11.84 3.12
N TRP A 129 5.68 -11.19 4.13
CA TRP A 129 5.31 -9.78 4.09
C TRP A 129 5.36 -9.16 5.48
N ILE A 130 5.47 -7.84 5.50
CA ILE A 130 5.34 -7.04 6.71
C ILE A 130 4.57 -5.76 6.40
N CYS A 131 3.66 -5.41 7.29
CA CYS A 131 2.79 -4.25 7.25
C CYS A 131 2.95 -3.43 8.54
N PRO A 132 2.47 -2.19 8.61
CA PRO A 132 2.61 -1.37 9.82
C PRO A 132 2.04 -2.04 11.07
N ASP A 133 0.93 -2.76 10.93
CA ASP A 133 0.21 -3.46 11.98
C ASP A 133 0.64 -4.93 12.17
N SER A 134 1.73 -5.37 11.52
CA SER A 134 2.31 -6.71 11.72
C SER A 134 3.10 -6.85 13.03
N ILE A 135 3.47 -5.73 13.67
CA ILE A 135 4.18 -5.72 14.96
C ILE A 135 3.17 -5.43 16.07
N PRO A 136 2.95 -6.34 17.04
CA PRO A 136 1.96 -6.13 18.08
C PRO A 136 2.17 -4.85 18.90
N GLY A 137 1.07 -4.14 19.16
CA GLY A 137 1.03 -3.01 20.09
C GLY A 137 1.44 -1.65 19.54
N ARG A 138 1.86 -1.56 18.28
CA ARG A 138 2.16 -0.28 17.61
C ARG A 138 2.12 -0.40 16.08
N GLU A 139 2.00 0.72 15.42
CA GLU A 139 2.27 0.80 13.99
C GLU A 139 3.76 1.01 13.75
N ALA A 140 4.34 0.20 12.88
CA ALA A 140 5.76 0.26 12.52
C ALA A 140 5.96 1.18 11.31
N THR A 141 7.02 1.95 11.34
CA THR A 141 7.48 2.72 10.17
C THR A 141 8.09 1.79 9.12
N LYS A 142 8.18 2.25 7.86
CA LYS A 142 8.82 1.48 6.78
C LYS A 142 10.28 1.13 7.11
N VAL A 143 11.01 2.03 7.77
CA VAL A 143 12.38 1.78 8.26
C VAL A 143 12.42 0.60 9.22
N GLU A 144 11.52 0.56 10.20
CA GLU A 144 11.44 -0.51 11.18
C GLU A 144 10.99 -1.84 10.58
N MET A 145 10.06 -1.79 9.61
CA MET A 145 9.61 -2.97 8.89
C MET A 145 10.76 -3.62 8.09
N ILE A 146 11.55 -2.83 7.37
CA ILE A 146 12.75 -3.32 6.66
C ILE A 146 13.73 -3.96 7.64
N ALA A 147 14.05 -3.27 8.75
CA ALA A 147 14.96 -3.80 9.77
C ALA A 147 14.47 -5.13 10.34
N GLU A 148 13.18 -5.25 10.62
CA GLU A 148 12.58 -6.48 11.14
C GLU A 148 12.63 -7.63 10.12
N ILE A 149 12.34 -7.40 8.86
CA ILE A 149 12.45 -8.43 7.80
C ILE A 149 13.89 -8.91 7.65
N VAL A 150 14.85 -8.00 7.62
CA VAL A 150 16.28 -8.34 7.54
C VAL A 150 16.70 -9.20 8.73
N ARG A 151 16.28 -8.83 9.94
CA ARG A 151 16.51 -9.60 11.17
C ARG A 151 15.83 -10.97 11.13
N ARG A 152 14.55 -11.02 10.76
CA ARG A 152 13.71 -12.24 10.73
C ARG A 152 14.29 -13.30 9.80
N HIS A 153 14.78 -12.86 8.65
CA HIS A 153 15.34 -13.76 7.63
C HIS A 153 16.84 -13.99 7.76
N GLY A 154 17.51 -13.30 8.69
CA GLY A 154 18.97 -13.42 8.88
C GLY A 154 19.77 -13.02 7.65
N ILE A 155 19.32 -12.01 6.89
CA ILE A 155 19.93 -11.59 5.64
C ILE A 155 20.80 -10.35 5.89
N ALA A 156 22.00 -10.32 5.32
CA ALA A 156 22.81 -9.10 5.38
C ALA A 156 22.21 -8.01 4.45
N PRO A 157 22.19 -6.73 4.85
CA PRO A 157 21.64 -5.65 4.02
C PRO A 157 22.19 -5.61 2.59
N ARG A 158 23.49 -5.88 2.41
CA ARG A 158 24.14 -5.94 1.09
C ARG A 158 23.63 -7.05 0.16
N GLN A 159 22.89 -8.02 0.69
CA GLN A 159 22.26 -9.09 -0.07
C GLN A 159 20.80 -8.78 -0.40
N CYS A 160 20.29 -7.63 0.06
CA CYS A 160 18.96 -7.15 -0.20
C CYS A 160 18.97 -6.08 -1.29
N LEU A 161 17.87 -6.01 -2.02
CA LEU A 161 17.53 -4.92 -2.90
C LEU A 161 16.07 -4.55 -2.62
N TYR A 162 15.81 -3.29 -2.40
CA TYR A 162 14.46 -2.76 -2.22
C TYR A 162 13.96 -2.17 -3.54
N VAL A 163 12.69 -2.37 -3.85
CA VAL A 163 12.04 -1.76 -5.02
C VAL A 163 10.79 -1.04 -4.54
N GLY A 164 10.67 0.23 -4.89
CA GLY A 164 9.57 1.10 -4.50
C GLY A 164 9.42 2.29 -5.44
N ASP A 165 8.37 3.07 -5.30
CA ASP A 165 8.05 4.22 -6.16
C ASP A 165 8.13 5.56 -5.44
N THR A 166 8.10 5.56 -4.09
CA THR A 166 8.09 6.79 -3.30
C THR A 166 9.46 7.17 -2.76
N PHE A 167 9.63 8.47 -2.45
CA PHE A 167 10.82 8.97 -1.76
C PHE A 167 11.01 8.29 -0.39
N SER A 168 9.92 7.98 0.30
CA SER A 168 9.96 7.30 1.60
C SER A 168 10.54 5.87 1.49
N ASP A 169 10.34 5.18 0.37
CA ASP A 169 10.96 3.87 0.10
C ASP A 169 12.47 3.97 0.00
N ILE A 170 12.93 4.96 -0.75
CA ILE A 170 14.37 5.23 -0.95
C ILE A 170 15.02 5.55 0.39
N GLU A 171 14.42 6.43 1.20
CA GLU A 171 14.94 6.78 2.52
C GLU A 171 14.96 5.59 3.47
N ALA A 172 13.90 4.79 3.49
CA ALA A 172 13.81 3.62 4.38
C ALA A 172 14.85 2.55 4.01
N ALA A 173 15.02 2.27 2.72
CA ALA A 173 16.04 1.35 2.24
C ALA A 173 17.45 1.86 2.59
N ARG A 174 17.75 3.14 2.30
CA ARG A 174 19.04 3.77 2.58
C ARG A 174 19.38 3.73 4.08
N THR A 175 18.41 4.03 4.93
CA THR A 175 18.58 4.01 6.39
C THR A 175 18.99 2.62 6.88
N ASN A 176 18.53 1.58 6.22
CA ASN A 176 18.88 0.18 6.51
C ASN A 176 20.14 -0.33 5.75
N GLY A 177 20.83 0.54 5.01
CA GLY A 177 22.02 0.16 4.23
C GLY A 177 21.70 -0.76 3.06
N ILE A 178 20.49 -0.68 2.50
CA ILE A 178 19.99 -1.49 1.39
C ILE A 178 19.96 -0.63 0.12
N SER A 179 20.42 -1.18 -1.00
CA SER A 179 20.27 -0.55 -2.31
C SER A 179 18.79 -0.49 -2.71
N CYS A 180 18.38 0.60 -3.37
CA CYS A 180 17.00 0.79 -3.82
C CYS A 180 16.94 0.99 -5.34
N ILE A 181 15.93 0.41 -5.96
CA ILE A 181 15.47 0.76 -7.32
C ILE A 181 14.17 1.54 -7.16
N ALA A 182 14.13 2.75 -7.70
CA ALA A 182 12.90 3.52 -7.82
C ALA A 182 12.23 3.20 -9.16
N VAL A 183 10.97 2.78 -9.11
CA VAL A 183 10.12 2.67 -10.30
C VAL A 183 9.37 3.99 -10.51
N THR A 184 9.04 4.31 -11.76
CA THR A 184 8.48 5.60 -12.15
C THR A 184 7.12 5.48 -12.84
N TYR A 185 6.50 4.33 -12.74
CA TYR A 185 5.17 4.05 -13.29
C TYR A 185 4.08 3.97 -12.21
N GLY A 186 4.47 4.10 -10.96
CA GLY A 186 3.58 4.22 -9.81
C GLY A 186 3.00 5.62 -9.65
N ASP A 187 2.45 5.91 -8.51
CA ASP A 187 1.78 7.16 -8.16
C ASP A 187 2.77 8.33 -7.98
#